data_5ee624f6472583ca3d342413de14c82f
#
_entry.id   5ee624f6472583ca3d342413de14c82f
#
_cell.length_a   1.000
_cell.length_b   1.000
_cell.length_c   1.000
_cell.angle_alpha   90.00
_cell.angle_beta   90.00
_cell.angle_gamma   90.00
#
_symmetry.space_group_name_H-M   'P 1'
#
loop_
_entity.id
_entity.type
_entity.pdbx_description
1 polymer ?
#
loop_
_entity_poly.entity_id
_entity_poly.type
_entity_poly.pdbx_seq_one_letter_code
_entity_poly.pdbx_strand_id
1 'polypeptide(L)'
;LWNPEKALFTELYQYPEHLRHTLENLPGSSGVYIFYGDDNAFPLYIGKSVNIRSRVMSHFRNPAEAKLLHMTRDIEHIETTGEIGALLLESDLIKTRRPLFNKRLRTARKLCSIRLQGLSAQIVFSDDVDFSHSEDLFGLFKTKMSAIEKIRDIADQEKLCYGALGLEKLTKNRACFRFSLGKCAGVCCGKETPEAHQERLRNALSTLKIRSWPYPGRIAIVEEASGQTDYHVINHWFYLGTVKTLEAAKAFDIAVPHFDRDSYKILCRPMFETDSSKVILLD
;
A
#
# COMPACT_ATOMS: atom_id res chain seq x y z
N LEU A 1 16.75 42.20 -1.56
CA LEU A 1 16.78 41.57 -2.88
C LEU A 1 15.35 41.11 -3.22
N TRP A 2 14.77 41.78 -4.21
CA TRP A 2 13.43 41.47 -4.69
C TRP A 2 13.41 40.08 -5.38
N ASN A 3 12.56 39.16 -4.89
CA ASN A 3 12.41 37.83 -5.47
C ASN A 3 11.08 37.77 -6.23
N PRO A 4 11.12 37.75 -7.59
CA PRO A 4 9.91 37.76 -8.41
C PRO A 4 8.99 36.55 -8.20
N GLU A 5 9.53 35.42 -7.78
CA GLU A 5 8.69 34.23 -7.46
C GLU A 5 7.86 34.47 -6.17
N LYS A 6 8.40 35.22 -5.19
CA LYS A 6 7.61 35.60 -4.00
C LYS A 6 6.49 36.58 -4.33
N ALA A 7 6.70 37.50 -5.28
CA ALA A 7 5.68 38.50 -5.66
C ALA A 7 4.50 37.90 -6.45
N LEU A 8 4.77 36.92 -7.34
CA LEU A 8 3.71 36.22 -8.11
C LEU A 8 2.79 35.36 -7.22
N PHE A 9 3.28 34.89 -6.10
CA PHE A 9 2.49 34.07 -5.16
C PHE A 9 1.52 34.89 -4.32
N THR A 10 1.79 36.18 -4.10
CA THR A 10 1.02 37.05 -3.19
C THR A 10 -0.25 37.61 -3.81
N GLU A 11 -0.35 37.69 -5.13
CA GLU A 11 -1.47 38.36 -5.81
C GLU A 11 -2.64 37.46 -6.25
N LEU A 12 -2.46 36.14 -6.31
CA LEU A 12 -3.48 35.24 -6.89
C LEU A 12 -4.29 34.40 -5.88
N TYR A 13 -3.83 34.26 -4.64
CA TYR A 13 -4.53 33.46 -3.64
C TYR A 13 -4.45 34.11 -2.25
N GLN A 14 -5.60 34.46 -1.67
CA GLN A 14 -5.68 34.88 -0.26
C GLN A 14 -5.49 33.65 0.64
N TYR A 15 -4.27 33.42 1.09
CA TYR A 15 -4.00 32.45 2.14
C TYR A 15 -4.47 33.01 3.49
N PRO A 16 -4.97 32.13 4.40
CA PRO A 16 -5.28 32.56 5.75
C PRO A 16 -4.07 33.23 6.40
N GLU A 17 -4.26 34.44 6.98
CA GLU A 17 -3.19 35.26 7.56
C GLU A 17 -2.36 34.47 8.59
N HIS A 18 -3.03 33.65 9.43
CA HIS A 18 -2.39 32.84 10.46
C HIS A 18 -1.47 31.74 9.91
N LEU A 19 -1.62 31.31 8.66
CA LEU A 19 -0.75 30.31 8.01
C LEU A 19 0.36 30.92 7.18
N ARG A 20 0.38 32.24 6.96
CA ARG A 20 1.32 32.89 6.06
C ARG A 20 2.79 32.55 6.39
N HIS A 21 3.18 32.72 7.65
CA HIS A 21 4.55 32.45 8.08
C HIS A 21 4.94 30.99 7.85
N THR A 22 4.08 30.04 8.19
CA THR A 22 4.30 28.61 7.96
C THR A 22 4.46 28.30 6.48
N LEU A 23 3.56 28.81 5.63
CA LEU A 23 3.59 28.57 4.18
C LEU A 23 4.84 29.14 3.49
N GLU A 24 5.32 30.31 3.93
CA GLU A 24 6.54 30.93 3.42
C GLU A 24 7.80 30.11 3.74
N ASN A 25 7.80 29.40 4.86
CA ASN A 25 8.94 28.63 5.36
C ASN A 25 8.90 27.13 5.03
N LEU A 26 7.90 26.66 4.30
CA LEU A 26 7.85 25.26 3.86
C LEU A 26 9.04 24.91 2.95
N PRO A 27 9.70 23.75 3.20
CA PRO A 27 10.82 23.32 2.37
C PRO A 27 10.37 22.78 1.01
N GLY A 28 11.27 22.83 0.03
CA GLY A 28 11.09 22.19 -1.28
C GLY A 28 11.56 20.73 -1.35
N SER A 29 11.90 20.14 -0.22
CA SER A 29 12.38 18.76 -0.09
C SER A 29 11.27 17.73 -0.02
N SER A 30 11.66 16.44 -0.14
CA SER A 30 10.78 15.29 0.13
C SER A 30 10.39 15.22 1.61
N GLY A 31 9.19 14.73 1.89
CA GLY A 31 8.75 14.49 3.25
C GLY A 31 7.24 14.38 3.41
N VAL A 32 6.83 14.49 4.67
CA VAL A 32 5.44 14.42 5.11
C VAL A 32 5.03 15.76 5.67
N TYR A 33 3.80 16.19 5.39
CA TYR A 33 3.18 17.37 5.96
C TYR A 33 1.90 16.99 6.69
N ILE A 34 1.59 17.76 7.75
CA ILE A 34 0.52 17.43 8.68
C ILE A 34 -0.31 18.69 8.92
N PHE A 35 -1.60 18.64 8.64
CA PHE A 35 -2.55 19.74 8.90
C PHE A 35 -3.22 19.50 10.24
N TYR A 36 -3.20 20.51 11.11
CA TYR A 36 -3.87 20.53 12.41
C TYR A 36 -5.00 21.54 12.45
N GLY A 37 -6.02 21.26 13.28
CA GLY A 37 -7.11 22.16 13.61
C GLY A 37 -6.84 22.98 14.88
N ASP A 38 -7.90 23.47 15.52
CA ASP A 38 -7.83 24.25 16.76
C ASP A 38 -7.20 23.45 17.93
N ASP A 39 -7.33 22.13 17.89
CA ASP A 39 -6.68 21.21 18.82
C ASP A 39 -5.55 20.48 18.10
N ASN A 40 -4.30 20.82 18.43
CA ASN A 40 -3.10 20.19 17.87
C ASN A 40 -2.90 18.73 18.32
N ALA A 41 -3.78 18.18 19.18
CA ALA A 41 -3.69 16.79 19.63
C ALA A 41 -4.01 15.79 18.50
N PHE A 42 -4.91 16.15 17.56
CA PHE A 42 -5.31 15.26 16.48
C PHE A 42 -5.12 15.90 15.10
N PRO A 43 -4.35 15.29 14.20
CA PRO A 43 -4.18 15.82 12.86
C PRO A 43 -5.48 15.73 12.05
N LEU A 44 -5.74 16.76 11.25
CA LEU A 44 -6.81 16.77 10.27
C LEU A 44 -6.45 15.91 9.06
N TYR A 45 -5.24 16.08 8.55
CA TYR A 45 -4.76 15.41 7.36
C TYR A 45 -3.24 15.21 7.43
N ILE A 46 -2.77 14.08 6.92
CA ILE A 46 -1.36 13.76 6.72
C ILE A 46 -1.16 13.42 5.24
N GLY A 47 -0.13 13.99 4.62
CA GLY A 47 0.20 13.72 3.23
C GLY A 47 1.70 13.72 2.98
N LYS A 48 2.13 13.00 1.95
CA LYS A 48 3.54 12.96 1.51
C LYS A 48 3.76 13.74 0.23
N SER A 49 4.98 14.17 0.02
CA SER A 49 5.40 14.74 -1.27
C SER A 49 6.90 14.60 -1.48
N VAL A 50 7.31 14.62 -2.74
CA VAL A 50 8.73 14.84 -3.13
C VAL A 50 9.10 16.32 -3.06
N ASN A 51 8.12 17.22 -2.93
CA ASN A 51 8.28 18.65 -2.70
C ASN A 51 7.13 19.12 -1.82
N ILE A 52 7.40 19.26 -0.52
CA ILE A 52 6.40 19.61 0.50
C ILE A 52 5.72 20.93 0.16
N ARG A 53 6.49 22.00 -0.12
CA ARG A 53 5.95 23.33 -0.44
C ARG A 53 4.96 23.25 -1.61
N SER A 54 5.37 22.70 -2.73
CA SER A 54 4.53 22.61 -3.93
C SER A 54 3.24 21.87 -3.65
N ARG A 55 3.30 20.78 -2.89
CA ARG A 55 2.14 19.97 -2.57
C ARG A 55 1.17 20.65 -1.60
N VAL A 56 1.68 21.25 -0.53
CA VAL A 56 0.84 22.01 0.41
C VAL A 56 0.17 23.17 -0.30
N MET A 57 0.88 23.91 -1.15
CA MET A 57 0.30 25.00 -1.94
C MET A 57 -0.77 24.51 -2.93
N SER A 58 -0.68 23.27 -3.42
CA SER A 58 -1.70 22.70 -4.30
C SER A 58 -3.04 22.46 -3.59
N HIS A 59 -3.04 22.19 -2.28
CA HIS A 59 -4.26 22.06 -1.50
C HIS A 59 -5.07 23.37 -1.52
N PHE A 60 -4.41 24.51 -1.34
CA PHE A 60 -5.07 25.83 -1.36
C PHE A 60 -5.68 26.20 -2.72
N ARG A 61 -5.25 25.55 -3.79
CA ARG A 61 -5.80 25.75 -5.16
C ARG A 61 -6.94 24.79 -5.49
N ASN A 62 -7.23 23.82 -4.61
CA ASN A 62 -8.24 22.79 -4.86
C ASN A 62 -9.54 23.09 -4.10
N PRO A 63 -10.62 23.53 -4.78
CA PRO A 63 -11.89 23.83 -4.13
C PRO A 63 -12.51 22.62 -3.39
N ALA A 64 -12.21 21.39 -3.82
CA ALA A 64 -12.72 20.19 -3.16
C ALA A 64 -12.16 20.00 -1.74
N GLU A 65 -11.06 20.68 -1.40
CA GLU A 65 -10.41 20.62 -0.08
C GLU A 65 -10.76 21.80 0.83
N ALA A 66 -11.70 22.66 0.42
CA ALA A 66 -12.11 23.84 1.17
C ALA A 66 -12.48 23.54 2.63
N LYS A 67 -13.14 22.38 2.90
CA LYS A 67 -13.49 21.98 4.27
C LYS A 67 -12.25 21.69 5.13
N LEU A 68 -11.24 21.00 4.59
CA LEU A 68 -9.97 20.75 5.25
C LEU A 68 -9.28 22.08 5.58
N LEU A 69 -9.13 22.94 4.57
CA LEU A 69 -8.44 24.21 4.70
C LEU A 69 -9.14 25.18 5.69
N HIS A 70 -10.46 25.21 5.69
CA HIS A 70 -11.24 26.01 6.65
C HIS A 70 -10.99 25.60 8.11
N MET A 71 -10.77 24.32 8.35
CA MET A 71 -10.48 23.77 9.69
C MET A 71 -8.99 23.85 10.06
N THR A 72 -8.10 24.09 9.10
CA THR A 72 -6.65 24.10 9.35
C THR A 72 -6.24 25.36 10.10
N ARG A 73 -5.45 25.19 11.17
CA ARG A 73 -4.86 26.26 11.98
C ARG A 73 -3.36 26.24 11.98
N ASP A 74 -2.76 25.06 11.78
CA ASP A 74 -1.32 24.88 11.73
C ASP A 74 -0.94 23.81 10.74
N ILE A 75 0.30 23.88 10.23
CA ILE A 75 0.88 22.93 9.28
C ILE A 75 2.30 22.60 9.73
N GLU A 76 2.52 21.38 10.17
CA GLU A 76 3.82 20.81 10.44
C GLU A 76 4.37 20.06 9.24
N HIS A 77 5.68 19.88 9.19
CA HIS A 77 6.32 19.02 8.20
C HIS A 77 7.50 18.24 8.81
N ILE A 78 7.79 17.10 8.19
CA ILE A 78 8.93 16.24 8.52
C ILE A 78 9.63 15.94 7.21
N GLU A 79 10.86 16.43 7.06
CA GLU A 79 11.68 16.16 5.87
C GLU A 79 12.21 14.73 5.89
N THR A 80 12.27 14.10 4.72
CA THR A 80 12.86 12.77 4.50
C THR A 80 13.94 12.88 3.43
N THR A 81 14.89 11.94 3.43
CA THR A 81 15.95 11.89 2.43
C THR A 81 15.37 11.72 1.03
N GLY A 82 14.31 10.93 0.87
CA GLY A 82 13.68 10.73 -0.41
C GLY A 82 12.24 10.27 -0.34
N GLU A 83 11.74 9.71 -1.46
CA GLU A 83 10.33 9.34 -1.61
C GLU A 83 9.96 8.08 -0.82
N ILE A 84 10.89 7.11 -0.68
CA ILE A 84 10.63 5.87 0.06
C ILE A 84 10.35 6.21 1.53
N GLY A 85 11.22 7.03 2.14
CA GLY A 85 11.04 7.51 3.50
C GLY A 85 9.74 8.28 3.69
N ALA A 86 9.38 9.15 2.75
CA ALA A 86 8.12 9.91 2.79
C ALA A 86 6.90 9.00 2.74
N LEU A 87 6.89 7.96 1.89
CA LEU A 87 5.80 6.99 1.76
C LEU A 87 5.63 6.15 3.03
N LEU A 88 6.73 5.61 3.57
CA LEU A 88 6.74 4.78 4.77
C LEU A 88 6.28 5.60 5.99
N LEU A 89 6.83 6.80 6.16
CA LEU A 89 6.48 7.69 7.26
C LEU A 89 5.02 8.16 7.19
N GLU A 90 4.51 8.54 6.01
CA GLU A 90 3.10 8.88 5.83
C GLU A 90 2.19 7.72 6.26
N SER A 91 2.48 6.50 5.77
CA SER A 91 1.69 5.31 6.09
C SER A 91 1.68 5.03 7.60
N ASP A 92 2.82 5.11 8.25
CA ASP A 92 2.96 4.91 9.70
C ASP A 92 2.20 5.99 10.50
N LEU A 93 2.42 7.26 10.18
CA LEU A 93 1.75 8.36 10.86
C LEU A 93 0.23 8.33 10.71
N ILE A 94 -0.30 7.93 9.54
CA ILE A 94 -1.75 7.81 9.35
C ILE A 94 -2.32 6.68 10.22
N LYS A 95 -1.63 5.57 10.38
CA LYS A 95 -2.06 4.43 11.21
C LYS A 95 -2.02 4.77 12.70
N THR A 96 -0.96 5.44 13.14
CA THR A 96 -0.73 5.78 14.55
C THR A 96 -1.57 6.98 15.00
N ARG A 97 -1.59 8.06 14.21
CA ARG A 97 -2.26 9.33 14.58
C ARG A 97 -3.71 9.44 14.10
N ARG A 98 -4.17 8.58 13.20
CA ARG A 98 -5.56 8.47 12.70
C ARG A 98 -6.20 9.81 12.27
N PRO A 99 -5.63 10.55 11.34
CA PRO A 99 -6.10 11.89 10.96
C PRO A 99 -7.53 11.89 10.40
N LEU A 100 -8.26 12.99 10.61
CA LEU A 100 -9.70 13.08 10.33
C LEU A 100 -10.06 12.84 8.86
N PHE A 101 -9.29 13.34 7.91
CA PHE A 101 -9.58 13.30 6.48
C PHE A 101 -8.91 12.13 5.72
N ASN A 102 -7.93 11.41 6.30
CA ASN A 102 -7.30 10.23 5.68
C ASN A 102 -8.15 8.96 5.86
N LYS A 103 -9.37 8.93 5.39
CA LYS A 103 -10.33 7.84 5.66
C LYS A 103 -9.88 6.46 5.16
N ARG A 104 -9.04 6.39 4.12
CA ARG A 104 -8.69 5.13 3.44
C ARG A 104 -7.63 4.28 4.16
N LEU A 105 -6.74 4.90 4.93
CA LEU A 105 -5.59 4.22 5.56
C LEU A 105 -5.75 3.96 7.07
N ARG A 106 -6.85 4.43 7.69
CA ARG A 106 -7.06 4.38 9.13
C ARG A 106 -7.27 3.00 9.74
N THR A 107 -7.69 2.04 8.95
CA THR A 107 -8.09 0.73 9.48
C THR A 107 -7.14 -0.35 9.00
N ALA A 108 -6.35 -0.90 9.92
CA ALA A 108 -5.80 -2.24 9.77
C ALA A 108 -6.99 -3.21 9.74
N ARG A 109 -7.53 -3.49 8.55
CA ARG A 109 -8.60 -4.50 8.38
C ARG A 109 -7.91 -5.84 8.18
N LYS A 110 -8.53 -6.89 8.71
CA LYS A 110 -8.19 -8.26 8.35
C LYS A 110 -8.08 -8.36 6.83
N LEU A 111 -6.88 -8.58 6.36
CA LEU A 111 -6.65 -8.79 4.93
C LEU A 111 -7.04 -10.22 4.60
N CYS A 112 -7.52 -10.42 3.38
CA CYS A 112 -7.68 -11.75 2.85
C CYS A 112 -7.00 -11.89 1.48
N SER A 113 -6.66 -13.12 1.15
CA SER A 113 -6.01 -13.50 -0.09
C SER A 113 -6.66 -14.76 -0.65
N ILE A 114 -6.47 -15.00 -1.92
CA ILE A 114 -6.86 -16.24 -2.59
C ILE A 114 -5.70 -17.22 -2.43
N ARG A 115 -5.96 -18.41 -1.90
CA ARG A 115 -5.03 -19.54 -1.88
C ARG A 115 -5.56 -20.63 -2.79
N LEU A 116 -4.69 -21.18 -3.65
CA LEU A 116 -5.06 -22.31 -4.49
C LEU A 116 -4.82 -23.63 -3.75
N GLN A 117 -5.86 -24.48 -3.73
CA GLN A 117 -5.77 -25.84 -3.23
C GLN A 117 -6.38 -26.80 -4.27
N GLY A 118 -5.53 -27.47 -5.04
CA GLY A 118 -5.98 -28.24 -6.20
C GLY A 118 -6.71 -27.34 -7.18
N LEU A 119 -7.98 -27.65 -7.49
CA LEU A 119 -8.84 -26.85 -8.37
C LEU A 119 -9.57 -25.74 -7.63
N SER A 120 -9.58 -25.74 -6.31
CA SER A 120 -10.34 -24.79 -5.48
C SER A 120 -9.55 -23.50 -5.22
N ALA A 121 -10.26 -22.39 -5.21
CA ALA A 121 -9.76 -21.07 -4.81
C ALA A 121 -10.34 -20.71 -3.44
N GLN A 122 -9.55 -20.94 -2.39
CA GLN A 122 -9.96 -20.66 -1.01
C GLN A 122 -9.60 -19.22 -0.61
N ILE A 123 -10.47 -18.61 0.18
CA ILE A 123 -10.17 -17.32 0.79
C ILE A 123 -9.58 -17.55 2.17
N VAL A 124 -8.34 -17.09 2.36
CA VAL A 124 -7.60 -17.15 3.63
C VAL A 124 -7.40 -15.75 4.19
N PHE A 125 -7.29 -15.63 5.52
CA PHE A 125 -7.13 -14.35 6.20
C PHE A 125 -5.74 -14.22 6.81
N SER A 126 -5.26 -12.98 6.92
CA SER A 126 -3.94 -12.67 7.50
C SER A 126 -3.78 -13.06 8.96
N ASP A 127 -4.88 -13.27 9.68
CA ASP A 127 -4.85 -13.76 11.07
C ASP A 127 -4.65 -15.28 11.15
N ASP A 128 -5.00 -16.00 10.09
CA ASP A 128 -4.97 -17.48 10.06
C ASP A 128 -3.75 -18.01 9.31
N VAL A 129 -3.12 -17.16 8.48
CA VAL A 129 -2.03 -17.54 7.59
C VAL A 129 -0.99 -16.45 7.55
N ASP A 130 0.27 -16.82 7.67
CA ASP A 130 1.38 -15.89 7.51
C ASP A 130 1.57 -15.51 6.03
N PHE A 131 1.16 -14.29 5.69
CA PHE A 131 1.28 -13.76 4.33
C PHE A 131 2.72 -13.44 3.94
N SER A 132 3.63 -13.32 4.90
CA SER A 132 5.05 -13.05 4.63
C SER A 132 5.80 -14.27 4.09
N HIS A 133 5.40 -15.48 4.50
CA HIS A 133 6.10 -16.71 4.15
C HIS A 133 5.31 -17.65 3.23
N SER A 134 4.06 -17.33 2.93
CA SER A 134 3.23 -18.19 2.06
C SER A 134 3.50 -17.92 0.59
N GLU A 135 3.82 -18.97 -0.19
CA GLU A 135 4.18 -18.83 -1.60
C GLU A 135 2.98 -18.82 -2.57
N ASP A 136 1.84 -19.39 -2.18
CA ASP A 136 0.67 -19.60 -3.05
C ASP A 136 -0.51 -18.67 -2.68
N LEU A 137 -0.22 -17.40 -2.44
CA LEU A 137 -1.22 -16.37 -2.18
C LEU A 137 -1.36 -15.40 -3.34
N PHE A 138 -2.62 -15.07 -3.68
CA PHE A 138 -2.94 -14.20 -4.81
C PHE A 138 -3.89 -13.08 -4.41
N GLY A 139 -3.42 -11.84 -4.57
CA GLY A 139 -4.16 -10.62 -4.29
C GLY A 139 -4.34 -10.29 -2.81
N LEU A 140 -4.26 -9.01 -2.50
CA LEU A 140 -4.50 -8.47 -1.16
C LEU A 140 -5.85 -7.74 -1.16
N PHE A 141 -6.87 -8.38 -0.60
CA PHE A 141 -8.22 -7.88 -0.58
C PHE A 141 -8.61 -7.37 0.82
N LYS A 142 -9.45 -6.33 0.84
CA LYS A 142 -9.98 -5.76 2.08
C LYS A 142 -11.18 -6.52 2.64
N THR A 143 -11.86 -7.30 1.81
CA THR A 143 -13.05 -8.06 2.18
C THR A 143 -13.09 -9.39 1.45
N LYS A 144 -13.69 -10.40 2.08
CA LYS A 144 -13.96 -11.69 1.46
C LYS A 144 -14.75 -11.54 0.15
N MET A 145 -15.72 -10.63 0.14
CA MET A 145 -16.57 -10.40 -1.04
C MET A 145 -15.75 -9.91 -2.23
N SER A 146 -14.85 -8.94 -2.03
CA SER A 146 -13.99 -8.44 -3.13
C SER A 146 -13.03 -9.49 -3.67
N ALA A 147 -12.59 -10.46 -2.83
CA ALA A 147 -11.81 -11.59 -3.31
C ALA A 147 -12.66 -12.57 -4.14
N ILE A 148 -13.89 -12.87 -3.68
CA ILE A 148 -14.84 -13.74 -4.43
C ILE A 148 -15.22 -13.10 -5.77
N GLU A 149 -15.51 -11.80 -5.80
CA GLU A 149 -15.79 -11.07 -7.05
C GLU A 149 -14.64 -11.18 -8.03
N LYS A 150 -13.41 -10.99 -7.55
CA LYS A 150 -12.22 -11.15 -8.40
C LYS A 150 -12.07 -12.57 -8.96
N ILE A 151 -12.35 -13.60 -8.15
CA ILE A 151 -12.34 -14.99 -8.64
C ILE A 151 -13.43 -15.20 -9.71
N ARG A 152 -14.62 -14.62 -9.52
CA ARG A 152 -15.73 -14.70 -10.51
C ARG A 152 -15.36 -14.04 -11.82
N ASP A 153 -14.79 -12.82 -11.76
CA ASP A 153 -14.34 -12.09 -12.96
C ASP A 153 -13.32 -12.93 -13.77
N ILE A 154 -12.32 -13.49 -13.07
CA ILE A 154 -11.33 -14.38 -13.70
C ILE A 154 -12.00 -15.63 -14.28
N ALA A 155 -12.90 -16.25 -13.54
CA ALA A 155 -13.58 -17.44 -14.00
C ALA A 155 -14.48 -17.17 -15.20
N ASP A 156 -15.08 -15.99 -15.32
CA ASP A 156 -15.88 -15.58 -16.46
C ASP A 156 -15.01 -15.31 -17.69
N GLN A 157 -13.88 -14.67 -17.53
CA GLN A 157 -12.91 -14.39 -18.60
C GLN A 157 -12.27 -15.68 -19.14
N GLU A 158 -11.85 -16.56 -18.25
CA GLU A 158 -11.09 -17.77 -18.55
C GLU A 158 -11.97 -19.02 -18.71
N LYS A 159 -13.29 -18.91 -18.71
CA LYS A 159 -14.26 -20.03 -18.77
C LYS A 159 -13.99 -21.12 -17.71
N LEU A 160 -13.59 -20.71 -16.51
CA LEU A 160 -13.34 -21.64 -15.41
C LEU A 160 -14.63 -22.10 -14.75
N CYS A 161 -14.60 -23.29 -14.18
CA CYS A 161 -15.75 -23.89 -13.54
C CYS A 161 -15.97 -23.35 -12.13
N TYR A 162 -17.08 -22.65 -11.86
CA TYR A 162 -17.41 -22.15 -10.52
C TYR A 162 -17.47 -23.25 -9.46
N GLY A 163 -17.97 -24.40 -9.81
CA GLY A 163 -18.03 -25.51 -8.88
C GLY A 163 -16.66 -26.09 -8.52
N ALA A 164 -15.74 -26.21 -9.50
CA ALA A 164 -14.37 -26.64 -9.26
C ALA A 164 -13.62 -25.61 -8.40
N LEU A 165 -13.90 -24.32 -8.59
CA LEU A 165 -13.34 -23.25 -7.78
C LEU A 165 -13.91 -23.17 -6.35
N GLY A 166 -14.98 -23.93 -6.05
CA GLY A 166 -15.66 -23.87 -4.75
C GLY A 166 -16.65 -22.72 -4.59
N LEU A 167 -17.00 -22.02 -5.68
CA LEU A 167 -17.97 -20.91 -5.67
C LEU A 167 -19.42 -21.39 -5.70
N GLU A 168 -19.67 -22.61 -6.21
CA GLU A 168 -20.96 -23.25 -6.31
C GLU A 168 -20.89 -24.74 -5.96
N LYS A 169 -22.00 -25.32 -5.49
CA LYS A 169 -22.07 -26.76 -5.25
C LYS A 169 -22.22 -27.50 -6.57
N LEU A 170 -21.35 -28.47 -6.83
CA LEU A 170 -21.46 -29.37 -7.96
C LEU A 170 -22.33 -30.57 -7.60
N THR A 171 -23.19 -30.97 -8.54
CA THR A 171 -23.85 -32.28 -8.49
C THR A 171 -22.93 -33.32 -9.09
N LYS A 172 -22.66 -34.42 -8.38
CA LYS A 172 -21.82 -35.53 -8.88
C LYS A 172 -22.23 -35.96 -10.28
N ASN A 173 -21.24 -36.13 -11.15
CA ASN A 173 -21.38 -36.65 -12.53
C ASN A 173 -22.33 -35.82 -13.44
N ARG A 174 -22.51 -34.54 -13.15
CA ARG A 174 -23.27 -33.64 -14.03
C ARG A 174 -22.44 -32.40 -14.37
N ALA A 175 -22.56 -31.99 -15.65
CA ALA A 175 -22.03 -30.71 -16.08
C ALA A 175 -22.70 -29.58 -15.29
N CYS A 176 -21.91 -28.55 -14.92
CA CYS A 176 -22.46 -27.36 -14.29
C CYS A 176 -23.33 -26.57 -15.30
N PHE A 177 -24.24 -25.76 -14.79
CA PHE A 177 -25.12 -24.94 -15.64
C PHE A 177 -24.30 -24.00 -16.57
N ARG A 178 -23.20 -23.50 -16.11
CA ARG A 178 -22.30 -22.64 -16.89
C ARG A 178 -21.66 -23.33 -18.10
N PHE A 179 -21.51 -24.68 -18.06
CA PHE A 179 -21.05 -25.45 -19.21
C PHE A 179 -22.08 -25.38 -20.34
N SER A 180 -23.37 -25.54 -20.04
CA SER A 180 -24.44 -25.41 -21.02
C SER A 180 -24.51 -24.01 -21.68
N LEU A 181 -24.06 -22.99 -20.97
CA LEU A 181 -23.99 -21.60 -21.47
C LEU A 181 -22.67 -21.25 -22.20
N GLY A 182 -21.76 -22.21 -22.39
CA GLY A 182 -20.46 -21.98 -23.00
C GLY A 182 -19.49 -21.16 -22.13
N LYS A 183 -19.81 -20.99 -20.83
CA LYS A 183 -19.03 -20.22 -19.85
C LYS A 183 -18.13 -21.09 -18.93
N CYS A 184 -18.02 -22.38 -19.24
CA CYS A 184 -17.16 -23.33 -18.56
C CYS A 184 -16.56 -24.29 -19.58
N ALA A 185 -15.26 -24.56 -19.52
CA ALA A 185 -14.59 -25.47 -20.45
C ALA A 185 -14.86 -26.97 -20.16
N GLY A 186 -15.50 -27.28 -19.01
CA GLY A 186 -16.04 -28.60 -18.75
C GLY A 186 -15.19 -29.50 -17.86
N VAL A 187 -14.34 -29.00 -17.02
CA VAL A 187 -13.60 -29.79 -16.01
C VAL A 187 -14.57 -30.58 -15.10
N CYS A 188 -15.78 -30.05 -14.84
CA CYS A 188 -16.80 -30.68 -14.02
C CYS A 188 -17.46 -31.93 -14.70
N CYS A 189 -17.31 -32.11 -16.00
CA CYS A 189 -17.87 -33.23 -16.76
C CYS A 189 -16.84 -33.96 -17.64
N GLY A 190 -15.53 -33.75 -17.35
CA GLY A 190 -14.45 -34.46 -18.03
C GLY A 190 -14.14 -34.02 -19.46
N LYS A 191 -14.67 -32.87 -19.90
CA LYS A 191 -14.34 -32.28 -21.21
C LYS A 191 -13.03 -31.50 -21.19
N GLU A 192 -12.59 -31.11 -20.02
CA GLU A 192 -11.28 -30.47 -19.75
C GLU A 192 -10.60 -31.26 -18.65
N THR A 193 -9.28 -31.38 -18.72
CA THR A 193 -8.48 -32.02 -17.65
C THR A 193 -8.33 -31.06 -16.43
N PRO A 194 -8.21 -31.62 -15.22
CA PRO A 194 -7.94 -30.82 -14.02
C PRO A 194 -6.69 -29.94 -14.16
N GLU A 195 -5.64 -30.47 -14.80
CA GLU A 195 -4.36 -29.79 -14.99
C GLU A 195 -4.52 -28.56 -15.90
N ALA A 196 -5.22 -28.68 -17.01
CA ALA A 196 -5.48 -27.59 -17.95
C ALA A 196 -6.30 -26.47 -17.29
N HIS A 197 -7.33 -26.84 -16.49
CA HIS A 197 -8.11 -25.87 -15.70
C HIS A 197 -7.23 -25.15 -14.68
N GLN A 198 -6.38 -25.88 -13.94
CA GLN A 198 -5.51 -25.32 -12.92
C GLN A 198 -4.45 -24.39 -13.52
N GLU A 199 -3.87 -24.77 -14.67
CA GLU A 199 -2.88 -23.95 -15.38
C GLU A 199 -3.50 -22.61 -15.81
N ARG A 200 -4.68 -22.60 -16.41
CA ARG A 200 -5.38 -21.36 -16.78
C ARG A 200 -5.67 -20.48 -15.56
N LEU A 201 -6.13 -21.10 -14.46
CA LEU A 201 -6.37 -20.37 -13.22
C LEU A 201 -5.08 -19.72 -12.67
N ARG A 202 -3.96 -20.46 -12.65
CA ARG A 202 -2.66 -19.96 -12.20
C ARG A 202 -2.16 -18.83 -13.08
N ASN A 203 -2.26 -18.99 -14.39
CA ASN A 203 -1.82 -17.96 -15.35
C ASN A 203 -2.64 -16.67 -15.17
N ALA A 204 -3.95 -16.77 -15.02
CA ALA A 204 -4.83 -15.63 -14.81
C ALA A 204 -4.57 -14.92 -13.46
N LEU A 205 -4.16 -15.65 -12.43
CA LEU A 205 -3.82 -15.11 -11.12
C LEU A 205 -2.37 -14.63 -11.02
N SER A 206 -1.49 -14.91 -11.98
CA SER A 206 -0.04 -14.66 -11.89
C SER A 206 0.30 -13.20 -11.56
N THR A 207 -0.40 -12.24 -12.14
CA THR A 207 -0.22 -10.80 -11.90
C THR A 207 -0.64 -10.37 -10.48
N LEU A 208 -1.39 -11.21 -9.78
CA LEU A 208 -1.84 -10.96 -8.42
C LEU A 208 -1.00 -11.69 -7.37
N LYS A 209 0.00 -12.49 -7.79
CA LYS A 209 0.81 -13.28 -6.87
C LYS A 209 1.46 -12.37 -5.83
N ILE A 210 1.27 -12.71 -4.54
CA ILE A 210 1.93 -12.03 -3.43
C ILE A 210 3.36 -12.57 -3.35
N ARG A 211 4.33 -11.68 -3.23
CA ARG A 211 5.73 -12.04 -3.04
C ARG A 211 5.97 -12.36 -1.57
N SER A 212 6.46 -13.56 -1.28
CA SER A 212 6.95 -13.90 0.06
C SER A 212 8.16 -13.04 0.42
N TRP A 213 8.45 -12.92 1.70
CA TRP A 213 9.64 -12.21 2.19
C TRP A 213 10.90 -12.97 1.79
N PRO A 214 11.82 -12.35 1.03
CA PRO A 214 12.94 -13.08 0.42
C PRO A 214 14.18 -13.15 1.30
N TYR A 215 14.15 -12.60 2.51
CA TYR A 215 15.33 -12.50 3.38
C TYR A 215 15.16 -13.34 4.65
N PRO A 216 16.28 -13.81 5.26
CA PRO A 216 16.21 -14.62 6.48
C PRO A 216 15.74 -13.83 7.71
N GLY A 217 15.91 -12.51 7.71
CA GLY A 217 15.60 -11.63 8.84
C GLY A 217 15.29 -10.20 8.43
N ARG A 218 15.70 -9.27 9.27
CA ARG A 218 15.53 -7.83 9.03
C ARG A 218 16.47 -7.33 7.95
N ILE A 219 16.01 -6.32 7.24
CA ILE A 219 16.82 -5.56 6.29
C ILE A 219 16.75 -4.07 6.57
N ALA A 220 17.72 -3.33 6.04
CA ALA A 220 17.59 -1.91 5.80
C ALA A 220 17.55 -1.63 4.31
N ILE A 221 16.56 -0.85 3.86
CA ILE A 221 16.60 -0.21 2.56
C ILE A 221 17.30 1.14 2.73
N VAL A 222 18.36 1.35 1.96
CA VAL A 222 19.15 2.59 2.03
C VAL A 222 18.64 3.57 0.99
N GLU A 223 18.29 4.76 1.44
CA GLU A 223 17.92 5.89 0.58
C GLU A 223 18.93 7.02 0.75
N GLU A 224 19.55 7.44 -0.36
CA GLU A 224 20.60 8.45 -0.37
C GLU A 224 20.18 9.61 -1.28
N ALA A 225 20.21 10.82 -0.75
CA ALA A 225 20.00 12.05 -1.52
C ALA A 225 20.65 13.25 -0.84
N SER A 226 21.21 14.17 -1.63
CA SER A 226 21.77 15.45 -1.15
C SER A 226 22.77 15.32 0.00
N GLY A 227 23.57 14.23 0.01
CA GLY A 227 24.55 13.97 1.07
C GLY A 227 23.95 13.44 2.38
N GLN A 228 22.67 13.13 2.41
CA GLN A 228 22.00 12.46 3.54
C GLN A 228 21.74 10.99 3.21
N THR A 229 21.76 10.16 4.24
CA THR A 229 21.47 8.73 4.13
C THR A 229 20.45 8.33 5.18
N ASP A 230 19.40 7.65 4.73
CA ASP A 230 18.38 7.03 5.56
C ASP A 230 18.44 5.50 5.43
N TYR A 231 18.28 4.83 6.57
CA TYR A 231 18.17 3.38 6.68
C TYR A 231 16.75 3.06 7.12
N HIS A 232 15.91 2.59 6.20
CA HIS A 232 14.56 2.17 6.49
C HIS A 232 14.57 0.71 6.95
N VAL A 233 14.31 0.48 8.23
CA VAL A 233 14.35 -0.87 8.83
C VAL A 233 13.03 -1.58 8.61
N ILE A 234 13.10 -2.76 7.99
CA ILE A 234 11.93 -3.56 7.62
C ILE A 234 12.12 -5.00 8.09
N ASN A 235 11.04 -5.60 8.59
CA ASN A 235 10.97 -6.99 8.97
C ASN A 235 9.68 -7.63 8.43
N HIS A 236 9.80 -8.66 7.56
CA HIS A 236 8.63 -9.40 7.03
C HIS A 236 7.51 -8.51 6.46
N TRP A 237 7.88 -7.54 5.61
CA TRP A 237 6.98 -6.53 5.03
C TRP A 237 6.41 -5.53 6.04
N PHE A 238 6.92 -5.51 7.26
CA PHE A 238 6.54 -4.54 8.28
C PHE A 238 7.62 -3.48 8.45
N TYR A 239 7.26 -2.22 8.30
CA TYR A 239 8.14 -1.08 8.53
C TYR A 239 8.31 -0.83 10.03
N LEU A 240 9.53 -0.89 10.51
CA LEU A 240 9.87 -0.66 11.92
C LEU A 240 10.22 0.80 12.21
N GLY A 241 10.90 1.47 11.29
CA GLY A 241 11.32 2.86 11.45
C GLY A 241 12.46 3.23 10.51
N THR A 242 12.86 4.51 10.56
CA THR A 242 13.99 5.05 9.80
C THR A 242 15.04 5.63 10.74
N VAL A 243 16.30 5.31 10.49
CA VAL A 243 17.46 5.82 11.25
C VAL A 243 18.54 6.33 10.30
N LYS A 244 19.49 7.10 10.83
CA LYS A 244 20.52 7.78 10.04
C LYS A 244 21.83 7.00 9.94
N THR A 245 22.02 5.94 10.72
CA THR A 245 23.26 5.14 10.71
C THR A 245 22.94 3.64 10.67
N LEU A 246 23.87 2.87 10.11
CA LEU A 246 23.76 1.41 10.04
C LEU A 246 23.78 0.76 11.43
N GLU A 247 24.56 1.31 12.36
CA GLU A 247 24.63 0.84 13.75
C GLU A 247 23.28 0.97 14.44
N ALA A 248 22.61 2.13 14.26
CA ALA A 248 21.26 2.33 14.79
C ALA A 248 20.24 1.38 14.14
N ALA A 249 20.40 1.07 12.84
CA ALA A 249 19.53 0.12 12.15
C ALA A 249 19.68 -1.30 12.71
N LYS A 250 20.92 -1.74 12.99
CA LYS A 250 21.21 -3.05 13.63
C LYS A 250 20.69 -3.12 15.07
N ALA A 251 20.76 -2.03 15.80
CA ALA A 251 20.30 -1.93 17.20
C ALA A 251 18.78 -1.70 17.33
N PHE A 252 18.04 -1.62 16.21
CA PHE A 252 16.61 -1.36 16.23
C PHE A 252 15.85 -2.49 16.92
N ASP A 253 14.90 -2.15 17.82
CA ASP A 253 14.13 -3.14 18.56
C ASP A 253 13.32 -4.05 17.62
N ILE A 254 13.30 -5.35 17.97
CA ILE A 254 12.57 -6.36 17.23
C ILE A 254 11.12 -6.35 17.71
N ALA A 255 10.27 -5.56 17.06
CA ALA A 255 8.83 -5.73 17.21
C ALA A 255 8.40 -7.05 16.53
N VAL A 256 7.37 -7.72 17.09
CA VAL A 256 6.78 -8.90 16.44
C VAL A 256 6.21 -8.47 15.09
N PRO A 257 6.79 -8.92 13.98
CA PRO A 257 6.35 -8.48 12.68
C PRO A 257 4.96 -9.05 12.39
N HIS A 258 4.12 -8.23 11.79
CA HIS A 258 2.89 -8.68 11.15
C HIS A 258 2.89 -8.17 9.71
N PHE A 259 2.25 -8.90 8.80
CA PHE A 259 2.17 -8.49 7.41
C PHE A 259 1.44 -7.16 7.29
N ASP A 260 2.14 -6.12 6.82
CA ASP A 260 1.55 -4.81 6.56
C ASP A 260 1.39 -4.58 5.06
N ARG A 261 0.13 -4.47 4.61
CA ARG A 261 -0.23 -4.30 3.21
C ARG A 261 0.35 -3.02 2.60
N ASP A 262 0.36 -1.93 3.36
CA ASP A 262 0.75 -0.64 2.81
C ASP A 262 2.28 -0.60 2.67
N SER A 263 3.01 -1.07 3.69
CA SER A 263 4.46 -1.27 3.60
C SER A 263 4.82 -2.25 2.47
N TYR A 264 4.13 -3.40 2.35
CA TYR A 264 4.32 -4.33 1.24
C TYR A 264 4.21 -3.63 -0.13
N LYS A 265 3.18 -2.84 -0.34
CA LYS A 265 2.97 -2.13 -1.62
C LYS A 265 4.02 -1.07 -1.90
N ILE A 266 4.44 -0.36 -0.87
CA ILE A 266 5.51 0.65 -0.97
C ILE A 266 6.83 -0.02 -1.33
N LEU A 267 7.14 -1.13 -0.67
CA LEU A 267 8.45 -1.78 -0.74
C LEU A 267 8.62 -2.70 -1.96
N CYS A 268 7.54 -3.24 -2.52
CA CYS A 268 7.64 -4.14 -3.69
C CYS A 268 8.42 -3.51 -4.85
N ARG A 269 8.16 -2.26 -5.18
CA ARG A 269 8.84 -1.58 -6.29
C ARG A 269 10.34 -1.38 -6.01
N PRO A 270 10.77 -0.70 -4.93
CA PRO A 270 12.18 -0.49 -4.67
C PRO A 270 12.97 -1.79 -4.43
N MET A 271 12.34 -2.86 -3.96
CA MET A 271 13.04 -4.13 -3.71
C MET A 271 13.20 -5.02 -4.94
N PHE A 272 12.31 -4.92 -5.94
CA PHE A 272 12.27 -5.89 -7.05
C PHE A 272 12.26 -5.27 -8.44
N GLU A 273 11.97 -3.99 -8.59
CA GLU A 273 11.76 -3.35 -9.90
C GLU A 273 12.79 -2.27 -10.22
N THR A 274 13.60 -1.85 -9.25
CA THR A 274 14.62 -0.81 -9.44
C THR A 274 15.99 -1.29 -8.97
N ASP A 275 17.01 -1.13 -9.81
CA ASP A 275 18.43 -1.38 -9.46
C ASP A 275 18.98 -0.36 -8.43
N SER A 276 18.19 0.64 -8.06
CA SER A 276 18.65 1.79 -7.29
C SER A 276 18.54 1.66 -5.78
N SER A 277 17.82 0.67 -5.28
CA SER A 277 17.68 0.51 -3.82
C SER A 277 18.72 -0.46 -3.28
N LYS A 278 19.63 0.05 -2.48
CA LYS A 278 20.59 -0.78 -1.76
C LYS A 278 19.92 -1.43 -0.56
N VAL A 279 19.89 -2.77 -0.55
CA VAL A 279 19.39 -3.57 0.57
C VAL A 279 20.55 -4.09 1.39
N ILE A 280 20.49 -3.93 2.69
CA ILE A 280 21.50 -4.43 3.66
C ILE A 280 20.80 -5.38 4.63
N LEU A 281 21.38 -6.59 4.81
CA LEU A 281 20.95 -7.52 5.85
C LEU A 281 21.40 -6.99 7.21
N LEU A 282 20.53 -7.04 8.22
CA LEU A 282 20.79 -6.52 9.56
C LEU A 282 21.06 -7.64 10.59
N ASP A 283 20.56 -8.85 10.30
CA ASP A 283 20.73 -10.07 11.13
C ASP A 283 21.70 -11.02 10.51
#